data_24932912d367548d886ba0ecfe1c8b85
#
_entry.id   24932912d367548d886ba0ecfe1c8b85
#
_cell.length_a   1.000
_cell.length_b   1.000
_cell.length_c   1.000
_cell.angle_alpha   90.00
_cell.angle_beta   90.00
_cell.angle_gamma   90.00
#
_symmetry.space_group_name_H-M   'P 1'
#
loop_
_entity.id
_entity.type
_entity.pdbx_description
1 polymer ?
#
loop_
_entity_poly.entity_id
_entity_poly.type
_entity_poly.pdbx_seq_one_letter_code
_entity_poly.pdbx_strand_id
1 'polypeptide(L)'
;LVFGGSAIKGQEIPILVYHRFDPAMPGLTTIRTSTLESQLEWLEDHHYQILSLHAVTDRLRGMGDRANARMVAITVDDGHRSVYTEMFPISLKHRVPVTLFIYPSAISKASYALTWEQIREMERSGLVDVQSHTLWHPNFLKERARLSNAEYAAFVDKQLTDSKTVISSRLGGQVDSLAWPFGIHDSYLEDAAKRAGYRTAFAFSGGPTRVGCNMLAIPRIPISDNDTAATFDRLLMDSRRNGR
;
A
#
# COMPACT_ATOMS: atom_id res chain seq x y z
N LEU A 1 -45.75 -9.46 -1.51
CA LEU A 1 -44.58 -10.03 -0.83
C LEU A 1 -43.37 -9.19 -1.20
N VAL A 2 -43.01 -8.23 -0.32
CA VAL A 2 -41.80 -7.38 -0.45
C VAL A 2 -40.65 -8.23 0.10
N PHE A 3 -39.78 -8.75 -0.77
CA PHE A 3 -38.51 -9.31 -0.36
C PHE A 3 -37.64 -8.18 0.20
N GLY A 4 -37.56 -8.09 1.51
CA GLY A 4 -36.59 -7.25 2.20
C GLY A 4 -35.18 -7.74 1.85
N GLY A 5 -34.55 -7.04 0.91
CA GLY A 5 -33.14 -7.23 0.61
C GLY A 5 -32.32 -6.84 1.85
N SER A 6 -31.90 -7.82 2.64
CA SER A 6 -30.84 -7.62 3.63
C SER A 6 -29.65 -7.04 2.89
N ALA A 7 -29.32 -5.79 3.15
CA ALA A 7 -28.09 -5.18 2.64
C ALA A 7 -26.92 -6.05 3.13
N ILE A 8 -26.32 -6.82 2.21
CA ILE A 8 -25.17 -7.65 2.49
C ILE A 8 -24.05 -6.68 2.89
N LYS A 9 -23.71 -6.64 4.18
CA LYS A 9 -22.54 -5.90 4.67
C LYS A 9 -21.34 -6.32 3.83
N GLY A 10 -20.77 -5.38 3.08
CA GLY A 10 -19.66 -5.64 2.18
C GLY A 10 -18.49 -6.27 2.96
N GLN A 11 -17.86 -7.27 2.36
CA GLN A 11 -16.69 -7.92 2.94
C GLN A 11 -15.57 -6.88 3.15
N GLU A 12 -15.04 -6.85 4.36
CA GLU A 12 -13.91 -6.00 4.73
C GLU A 12 -12.60 -6.69 4.32
N ILE A 13 -11.70 -5.94 3.70
CA ILE A 13 -10.41 -6.45 3.27
C ILE A 13 -9.33 -5.52 3.88
N PRO A 14 -8.57 -5.97 4.88
CA PRO A 14 -7.44 -5.23 5.39
C PRO A 14 -6.35 -5.07 4.33
N ILE A 15 -5.79 -3.86 4.21
CA ILE A 15 -4.59 -3.59 3.43
C ILE A 15 -3.56 -3.07 4.43
N LEU A 16 -2.51 -3.85 4.65
CA LEU A 16 -1.46 -3.54 5.61
C LEU A 16 -0.40 -2.66 4.96
N VAL A 17 0.13 -1.69 5.71
CA VAL A 17 1.24 -0.86 5.23
C VAL A 17 2.42 -0.92 6.20
N TYR A 18 3.54 -1.35 5.65
CA TYR A 18 4.86 -1.40 6.26
C TYR A 18 5.78 -0.37 5.62
N HIS A 19 6.98 -0.15 6.20
CA HIS A 19 7.97 0.77 5.62
C HIS A 19 9.39 0.19 5.66
N ARG A 20 9.90 -0.15 6.84
CA ARG A 20 11.29 -0.55 7.06
C ARG A 20 11.37 -1.82 7.91
N PHE A 21 12.45 -2.54 7.72
CA PHE A 21 12.70 -3.79 8.42
C PHE A 21 14.11 -3.79 8.99
N ASP A 22 14.28 -4.40 10.16
CA ASP A 22 15.58 -4.56 10.81
C ASP A 22 15.55 -5.84 11.65
N PRO A 23 16.62 -6.67 11.67
CA PRO A 23 16.60 -7.91 12.45
C PRO A 23 16.56 -7.68 13.97
N ALA A 24 16.99 -6.52 14.46
CA ALA A 24 17.18 -6.27 15.90
C ALA A 24 16.56 -4.97 16.41
N MET A 25 16.60 -3.88 15.62
CA MET A 25 16.32 -2.52 16.09
C MET A 25 15.00 -1.99 15.52
N PRO A 26 13.89 -2.08 16.29
CA PRO A 26 12.63 -1.46 15.86
C PRO A 26 12.67 0.06 15.97
N GLY A 27 11.81 0.72 15.20
CA GLY A 27 11.66 2.17 15.21
C GLY A 27 10.22 2.58 14.91
N LEU A 28 9.98 3.86 14.77
CA LEU A 28 8.62 4.39 14.53
C LEU A 28 7.95 3.76 13.29
N THR A 29 8.73 3.55 12.22
CA THR A 29 8.29 2.92 10.97
C THR A 29 9.13 1.70 10.62
N THR A 30 9.91 1.18 11.57
CA THR A 30 10.77 0.00 11.40
C THR A 30 10.26 -1.12 12.28
N ILE A 31 10.00 -2.27 11.70
CA ILE A 31 9.63 -3.47 12.45
C ILE A 31 10.77 -4.50 12.38
N ARG A 32 10.83 -5.36 13.39
CA ARG A 32 11.76 -6.49 13.37
C ARG A 32 11.33 -7.54 12.35
N THR A 33 12.31 -8.20 11.73
CA THR A 33 12.03 -9.32 10.84
C THR A 33 11.27 -10.44 11.53
N SER A 34 11.58 -10.72 12.81
CA SER A 34 10.84 -11.69 13.63
C SER A 34 9.38 -11.29 13.87
N THR A 35 9.08 -9.99 13.97
CA THR A 35 7.70 -9.49 14.07
C THR A 35 6.96 -9.73 12.76
N LEU A 36 7.57 -9.43 11.62
CA LEU A 36 6.98 -9.72 10.30
C LEU A 36 6.69 -11.23 10.15
N GLU A 37 7.67 -12.09 10.44
CA GLU A 37 7.47 -13.55 10.34
C GLU A 37 6.31 -14.03 11.21
N SER A 38 6.25 -13.61 12.48
CA SER A 38 5.15 -13.98 13.38
C SER A 38 3.78 -13.49 12.91
N GLN A 39 3.72 -12.34 12.24
CA GLN A 39 2.48 -11.82 11.63
C GLN A 39 2.06 -12.66 10.41
N LEU A 40 3.00 -13.08 9.57
CA LEU A 40 2.72 -13.96 8.43
C LEU A 40 2.25 -15.34 8.88
N GLU A 41 2.91 -15.93 9.87
CA GLU A 41 2.50 -17.19 10.49
C GLU A 41 1.09 -17.08 11.09
N TRP A 42 0.81 -15.97 11.79
CA TRP A 42 -0.53 -15.71 12.33
C TRP A 42 -1.59 -15.64 11.22
N LEU A 43 -1.30 -14.97 10.09
CA LEU A 43 -2.23 -14.90 8.94
C LEU A 43 -2.49 -16.30 8.35
N GLU A 44 -1.46 -17.13 8.24
CA GLU A 44 -1.57 -18.51 7.75
C GLU A 44 -2.42 -19.37 8.70
N ASP A 45 -2.13 -19.36 10.01
CA ASP A 45 -2.85 -20.10 11.04
C ASP A 45 -4.33 -19.70 11.11
N HIS A 46 -4.66 -18.46 10.80
CA HIS A 46 -6.03 -17.94 10.79
C HIS A 46 -6.69 -17.99 9.41
N HIS A 47 -6.07 -18.72 8.46
CA HIS A 47 -6.58 -18.96 7.11
C HIS A 47 -6.87 -17.68 6.30
N TYR A 48 -6.01 -16.65 6.46
CA TYR A 48 -6.04 -15.50 5.58
C TYR A 48 -5.36 -15.81 4.24
N GLN A 49 -6.03 -15.46 3.16
CA GLN A 49 -5.40 -15.43 1.84
C GLN A 49 -4.71 -14.08 1.65
N ILE A 50 -3.39 -14.09 1.50
CA ILE A 50 -2.64 -12.89 1.16
C ILE A 50 -2.71 -12.73 -0.35
N LEU A 51 -3.39 -11.69 -0.80
CA LEU A 51 -3.65 -11.42 -2.22
C LEU A 51 -2.74 -10.29 -2.73
N SER A 52 -2.51 -10.27 -4.04
CA SER A 52 -1.94 -9.09 -4.68
C SER A 52 -2.88 -7.89 -4.53
N LEU A 53 -2.32 -6.69 -4.49
CA LEU A 53 -3.11 -5.48 -4.35
C LEU A 53 -4.10 -5.29 -5.51
N HIS A 54 -3.72 -5.69 -6.74
CA HIS A 54 -4.61 -5.71 -7.89
C HIS A 54 -5.84 -6.60 -7.66
N ALA A 55 -5.65 -7.81 -7.15
CA ALA A 55 -6.78 -8.70 -6.83
C ALA A 55 -7.70 -8.11 -5.76
N VAL A 56 -7.15 -7.41 -4.77
CA VAL A 56 -7.96 -6.70 -3.77
C VAL A 56 -8.73 -5.54 -4.40
N THR A 57 -8.07 -4.70 -5.20
CA THR A 57 -8.73 -3.53 -5.83
C THR A 57 -9.83 -3.93 -6.82
N ASP A 58 -9.68 -5.07 -7.50
CA ASP A 58 -10.73 -5.62 -8.36
C ASP A 58 -11.95 -6.05 -7.54
N ARG A 59 -11.74 -6.68 -6.38
CA ARG A 59 -12.84 -7.02 -5.45
C ARG A 59 -13.53 -5.78 -4.91
N LEU A 60 -12.78 -4.71 -4.61
CA LEU A 60 -13.36 -3.44 -4.16
C LEU A 60 -14.25 -2.76 -5.22
N ARG A 61 -13.97 -3.02 -6.50
CA ARG A 61 -14.82 -2.61 -7.64
C ARG A 61 -16.00 -3.54 -7.86
N GLY A 62 -16.16 -4.60 -7.07
CA GLY A 62 -17.21 -5.59 -7.23
C GLY A 62 -16.93 -6.62 -8.31
N MET A 63 -15.67 -6.74 -8.76
CA MET A 63 -15.23 -7.76 -9.71
C MET A 63 -14.72 -9.01 -8.97
N GLY A 64 -14.92 -10.19 -9.55
CA GLY A 64 -14.47 -11.48 -9.02
C GLY A 64 -15.47 -12.16 -8.08
N ASP A 65 -15.16 -13.43 -7.72
CA ASP A 65 -16.02 -14.26 -6.91
C ASP A 65 -16.14 -13.73 -5.47
N ARG A 66 -17.35 -13.76 -4.93
CA ARG A 66 -17.65 -13.48 -3.53
C ARG A 66 -17.26 -14.70 -2.66
N ALA A 67 -15.98 -14.97 -2.53
CA ALA A 67 -15.53 -15.98 -1.60
C ALA A 67 -15.69 -15.47 -0.16
N ASN A 68 -16.22 -16.33 0.72
CA ASN A 68 -16.24 -16.09 2.18
C ASN A 68 -14.84 -16.16 2.83
N ALA A 69 -13.78 -16.06 2.03
CA ALA A 69 -12.42 -16.18 2.49
C ALA A 69 -11.96 -14.92 3.24
N ARG A 70 -11.18 -15.11 4.29
CA ARG A 70 -10.44 -14.02 4.93
C ARG A 70 -9.31 -13.59 3.99
N MET A 71 -9.29 -12.33 3.61
CA MET A 71 -8.32 -11.80 2.64
C MET A 71 -7.58 -10.62 3.25
N VAL A 72 -6.33 -10.45 2.84
CA VAL A 72 -5.47 -9.32 3.22
C VAL A 72 -4.53 -9.00 2.07
N ALA A 73 -4.10 -7.74 1.94
CA ALA A 73 -2.97 -7.37 1.09
C ALA A 73 -1.86 -6.74 1.92
N ILE A 74 -0.63 -6.90 1.45
CA ILE A 74 0.56 -6.33 2.06
C ILE A 74 1.15 -5.28 1.12
N THR A 75 1.36 -4.08 1.65
CA THR A 75 2.03 -2.98 0.97
C THR A 75 3.22 -2.49 1.76
N VAL A 76 4.22 -1.97 1.07
CA VAL A 76 5.42 -1.38 1.69
C VAL A 76 5.71 -0.05 1.02
N ASP A 77 5.85 1.00 1.81
CA ASP A 77 6.09 2.36 1.31
C ASP A 77 7.59 2.73 1.34
N ASP A 78 7.95 3.83 0.71
CA ASP A 78 9.24 4.52 0.67
C ASP A 78 10.35 3.88 -0.21
N GLY A 79 10.39 2.58 -0.38
CA GLY A 79 11.49 1.93 -1.11
C GLY A 79 12.81 1.93 -0.34
N HIS A 80 12.78 1.71 0.99
CA HIS A 80 13.98 1.57 1.80
C HIS A 80 14.73 0.27 1.48
N ARG A 81 16.08 0.30 1.52
CA ARG A 81 16.94 -0.86 1.18
C ARG A 81 16.64 -2.13 1.96
N SER A 82 16.13 -2.01 3.21
CA SER A 82 15.76 -3.16 4.04
C SER A 82 14.60 -3.98 3.47
N VAL A 83 13.86 -3.43 2.53
CA VAL A 83 12.86 -4.21 1.79
C VAL A 83 13.52 -5.33 1.00
N TYR A 84 14.69 -5.07 0.39
CA TYR A 84 15.44 -6.08 -0.35
C TYR A 84 16.23 -7.01 0.59
N THR A 85 16.94 -6.45 1.58
CA THR A 85 17.86 -7.23 2.42
C THR A 85 17.13 -8.07 3.46
N GLU A 86 15.99 -7.61 3.98
CA GLU A 86 15.31 -8.22 5.13
C GLU A 86 13.94 -8.80 4.73
N MET A 87 13.06 -8.01 4.12
CA MET A 87 11.69 -8.43 3.85
C MET A 87 11.58 -9.38 2.66
N PHE A 88 12.31 -9.13 1.57
CA PHE A 88 12.19 -9.92 0.35
C PHE A 88 12.55 -11.40 0.53
N PRO A 89 13.61 -11.80 1.26
CA PRO A 89 13.86 -13.21 1.59
C PRO A 89 12.68 -13.88 2.33
N ILE A 90 12.03 -13.15 3.24
CA ILE A 90 10.84 -13.62 3.97
C ILE A 90 9.65 -13.77 3.02
N SER A 91 9.43 -12.79 2.14
CA SER A 91 8.39 -12.85 1.11
C SER A 91 8.57 -14.08 0.18
N LEU A 92 9.79 -14.38 -0.22
CA LEU A 92 10.11 -15.58 -1.02
C LEU A 92 9.82 -16.87 -0.25
N LYS A 93 10.26 -16.96 1.01
CA LYS A 93 10.06 -18.11 1.90
C LYS A 93 8.57 -18.45 2.06
N HIS A 94 7.75 -17.45 2.33
CA HIS A 94 6.30 -17.60 2.57
C HIS A 94 5.46 -17.45 1.28
N ARG A 95 6.07 -17.16 0.13
CA ARG A 95 5.40 -16.89 -1.17
C ARG A 95 4.33 -15.80 -1.08
N VAL A 96 4.66 -14.73 -0.38
CA VAL A 96 3.73 -13.63 -0.09
C VAL A 96 3.83 -12.55 -1.16
N PRO A 97 2.74 -12.22 -1.87
CA PRO A 97 2.73 -11.08 -2.78
C PRO A 97 2.77 -9.75 -2.01
N VAL A 98 3.58 -8.82 -2.48
CA VAL A 98 3.76 -7.49 -1.87
C VAL A 98 3.68 -6.42 -2.94
N THR A 99 3.00 -5.30 -2.66
CA THR A 99 3.09 -4.10 -3.50
C THR A 99 4.00 -3.07 -2.84
N LEU A 100 5.03 -2.66 -3.56
CA LEU A 100 6.02 -1.68 -3.13
C LEU A 100 5.70 -0.32 -3.75
N PHE A 101 5.40 0.68 -2.93
CA PHE A 101 5.21 2.06 -3.35
C PHE A 101 6.51 2.85 -3.20
N ILE A 102 7.08 3.31 -4.31
CA ILE A 102 8.37 4.00 -4.34
C ILE A 102 8.26 5.45 -4.83
N TYR A 103 9.14 6.31 -4.34
CA TYR A 103 9.38 7.63 -4.91
C TYR A 103 10.72 7.65 -5.66
N PRO A 104 10.69 7.67 -7.01
CA PRO A 104 11.86 7.39 -7.85
C PRO A 104 13.01 8.38 -7.70
N SER A 105 12.79 9.55 -7.09
CA SER A 105 13.87 10.52 -6.87
C SER A 105 14.96 10.02 -5.91
N ALA A 106 14.65 9.06 -5.01
CA ALA A 106 15.62 8.48 -4.08
C ALA A 106 16.28 7.20 -4.63
N ILE A 107 15.58 6.46 -5.48
CA ILE A 107 16.04 5.13 -5.96
C ILE A 107 17.36 5.24 -6.70
N SER A 108 18.34 4.45 -6.31
CA SER A 108 19.74 4.45 -6.79
C SER A 108 20.49 5.77 -6.55
N LYS A 109 19.99 6.66 -5.69
CA LYS A 109 20.61 7.96 -5.38
C LYS A 109 20.85 8.15 -3.89
N ALA A 110 19.88 7.81 -3.06
CA ALA A 110 20.02 7.91 -1.61
C ALA A 110 20.59 6.62 -1.03
N SER A 111 21.52 6.73 -0.09
CA SER A 111 22.19 5.56 0.53
C SER A 111 21.26 4.62 1.28
N TYR A 112 20.09 5.10 1.71
CA TYR A 112 19.08 4.31 2.39
C TYR A 112 18.10 3.63 1.43
N ALA A 113 18.03 4.07 0.17
CA ALA A 113 17.04 3.60 -0.78
C ALA A 113 17.50 2.34 -1.54
N LEU A 114 16.54 1.62 -2.07
CA LEU A 114 16.75 0.53 -3.02
C LEU A 114 17.48 1.03 -4.28
N THR A 115 18.14 0.11 -4.97
CA THR A 115 18.60 0.34 -6.35
C THR A 115 17.59 -0.18 -7.36
N TRP A 116 17.65 0.33 -8.62
CA TRP A 116 16.79 -0.17 -9.69
C TRP A 116 17.06 -1.64 -10.02
N GLU A 117 18.29 -2.13 -9.82
CA GLU A 117 18.67 -3.52 -10.01
C GLU A 117 17.97 -4.42 -8.98
N GLN A 118 17.99 -4.04 -7.71
CA GLN A 118 17.29 -4.74 -6.63
C GLN A 118 15.77 -4.80 -6.88
N ILE A 119 15.18 -3.68 -7.31
CA ILE A 119 13.76 -3.63 -7.64
C ILE A 119 13.41 -4.57 -8.79
N ARG A 120 14.20 -4.57 -9.88
CA ARG A 120 13.98 -5.50 -11.00
C ARG A 120 14.11 -6.97 -10.59
N GLU A 121 15.04 -7.28 -9.69
CA GLU A 121 15.18 -8.65 -9.16
C GLU A 121 13.94 -9.07 -8.38
N MET A 122 13.43 -8.18 -7.51
CA MET A 122 12.20 -8.43 -6.76
C MET A 122 11.00 -8.62 -7.69
N GLU A 123 10.81 -7.79 -8.72
CA GLU A 123 9.73 -7.95 -9.70
C GLU A 123 9.82 -9.28 -10.48
N ARG A 124 11.03 -9.70 -10.88
CA ARG A 124 11.24 -10.97 -11.60
C ARG A 124 10.81 -12.20 -10.78
N SER A 125 10.75 -12.09 -9.47
CA SER A 125 10.23 -13.16 -8.63
C SER A 125 8.73 -13.43 -8.85
N GLY A 126 8.01 -12.46 -9.42
CA GLY A 126 6.55 -12.50 -9.59
C GLY A 126 5.77 -12.22 -8.29
N LEU A 127 6.46 -11.96 -7.18
CA LEU A 127 5.85 -11.66 -5.89
C LEU A 127 5.78 -10.16 -5.58
N VAL A 128 6.63 -9.34 -6.20
CA VAL A 128 6.68 -7.90 -5.92
C VAL A 128 6.16 -7.11 -7.10
N ASP A 129 5.09 -6.33 -6.87
CA ASP A 129 4.57 -5.33 -7.79
C ASP A 129 5.04 -3.94 -7.36
N VAL A 130 5.39 -3.05 -8.30
CA VAL A 130 5.97 -1.74 -7.98
C VAL A 130 5.08 -0.62 -8.48
N GLN A 131 4.68 0.24 -7.57
CA GLN A 131 3.73 1.32 -7.79
C GLN A 131 4.26 2.67 -7.27
N SER A 132 3.52 3.74 -7.49
CA SER A 132 3.96 5.10 -7.23
C SER A 132 3.74 5.56 -5.78
N HIS A 133 4.75 6.22 -5.20
CA HIS A 133 4.62 7.01 -3.97
C HIS A 133 4.92 8.49 -4.24
N THR A 134 4.46 9.01 -5.40
CA THR A 134 4.82 10.31 -5.98
C THR A 134 6.29 10.38 -6.43
N LEU A 135 6.74 11.52 -6.97
CA LEU A 135 8.10 11.66 -7.48
C LEU A 135 9.15 11.74 -6.37
N TRP A 136 8.89 12.50 -5.30
CA TRP A 136 9.86 12.74 -4.22
C TRP A 136 9.29 12.69 -2.80
N HIS A 137 8.06 12.21 -2.61
CA HIS A 137 7.40 12.10 -1.32
C HIS A 137 7.11 13.45 -0.62
N PRO A 138 6.39 14.40 -1.28
CA PRO A 138 6.15 15.72 -0.70
C PRO A 138 5.09 15.72 0.39
N ASN A 139 5.18 16.68 1.31
CA ASN A 139 4.05 17.05 2.14
C ASN A 139 3.16 18.06 1.38
N PHE A 140 2.12 17.59 0.74
CA PHE A 140 1.24 18.42 -0.11
C PHE A 140 0.60 19.61 0.62
N LEU A 141 0.33 19.51 1.93
CA LEU A 141 -0.20 20.64 2.72
C LEU A 141 0.84 21.76 2.86
N LYS A 142 2.11 21.39 3.13
CA LYS A 142 3.19 22.38 3.22
C LYS A 142 3.45 23.03 1.87
N GLU A 143 3.44 22.26 0.79
CA GLU A 143 3.63 22.77 -0.56
C GLU A 143 2.51 23.72 -0.98
N ARG A 144 1.26 23.38 -0.68
CA ARG A 144 0.10 24.24 -0.94
C ARG A 144 0.17 25.57 -0.21
N ALA A 145 0.70 25.58 1.01
CA ALA A 145 0.81 26.80 1.81
C ALA A 145 1.87 27.80 1.30
N ARG A 146 2.87 27.33 0.54
CA ARG A 146 3.99 28.17 0.06
C ARG A 146 3.94 28.51 -1.42
N LEU A 147 3.16 27.80 -2.22
CA LEU A 147 3.06 27.97 -3.66
C LEU A 147 1.78 28.74 -4.04
N SER A 148 1.84 29.54 -5.09
CA SER A 148 0.63 30.05 -5.72
C SER A 148 -0.23 28.92 -6.30
N ASN A 149 -1.50 29.17 -6.59
CA ASN A 149 -2.39 28.14 -7.14
C ASN A 149 -1.86 27.54 -8.46
N ALA A 150 -1.27 28.36 -9.35
CA ALA A 150 -0.71 27.89 -10.61
C ALA A 150 0.55 27.03 -10.40
N GLU A 151 1.45 27.47 -9.52
CA GLU A 151 2.66 26.71 -9.17
C GLU A 151 2.30 25.40 -8.48
N TYR A 152 1.32 25.41 -7.57
CA TYR A 152 0.87 24.18 -6.90
C TYR A 152 0.25 23.19 -7.88
N ALA A 153 -0.54 23.66 -8.85
CA ALA A 153 -1.09 22.79 -9.89
C ALA A 153 0.02 22.14 -10.73
N ALA A 154 0.97 22.91 -11.21
CA ALA A 154 2.13 22.38 -11.95
C ALA A 154 2.98 21.43 -11.11
N PHE A 155 3.15 21.74 -9.83
CA PHE A 155 3.86 20.90 -8.87
C PHE A 155 3.16 19.54 -8.69
N VAL A 156 1.85 19.53 -8.44
CA VAL A 156 1.07 18.30 -8.26
C VAL A 156 1.11 17.44 -9.52
N ASP A 157 0.88 18.03 -10.69
CA ASP A 157 0.93 17.31 -11.97
C ASP A 157 2.31 16.65 -12.16
N LYS A 158 3.39 17.38 -11.89
CA LYS A 158 4.76 16.85 -11.97
C LYS A 158 4.97 15.67 -11.00
N GLN A 159 4.53 15.81 -9.74
CA GLN A 159 4.68 14.74 -8.74
C GLN A 159 4.02 13.43 -9.19
N LEU A 160 2.87 13.52 -9.82
CA LEU A 160 2.06 12.37 -10.21
C LEU A 160 2.51 11.80 -11.56
N THR A 161 2.71 12.63 -12.57
CA THR A 161 3.04 12.18 -13.93
C THR A 161 4.49 11.72 -14.07
N ASP A 162 5.46 12.47 -13.51
CA ASP A 162 6.87 12.10 -13.63
C ASP A 162 7.19 10.84 -12.84
N SER A 163 6.58 10.64 -11.65
CA SER A 163 6.73 9.39 -10.91
C SER A 163 6.33 8.19 -11.74
N LYS A 164 5.14 8.23 -12.29
CA LYS A 164 4.59 7.18 -13.15
C LYS A 164 5.49 6.92 -14.37
N THR A 165 5.90 7.99 -15.05
CA THR A 165 6.76 7.91 -16.24
C THR A 165 8.12 7.28 -15.91
N VAL A 166 8.76 7.72 -14.82
CA VAL A 166 10.07 7.17 -14.42
C VAL A 166 9.96 5.70 -14.06
N ILE A 167 8.99 5.31 -13.24
CA ILE A 167 8.81 3.91 -12.83
C ILE A 167 8.54 3.04 -14.06
N SER A 168 7.56 3.40 -14.90
CA SER A 168 7.24 2.63 -16.13
C SER A 168 8.41 2.52 -17.08
N SER A 169 9.20 3.58 -17.25
CA SER A 169 10.38 3.54 -18.15
C SER A 169 11.51 2.66 -17.62
N ARG A 170 11.62 2.49 -16.31
CA ARG A 170 12.64 1.68 -15.66
C ARG A 170 12.30 0.19 -15.57
N LEU A 171 11.01 -0.11 -15.40
CA LEU A 171 10.53 -1.44 -15.07
C LEU A 171 9.67 -2.06 -16.19
N GLY A 172 9.08 -1.25 -17.06
CA GLY A 172 8.24 -1.71 -18.18
C GLY A 172 6.81 -2.06 -17.79
N GLY A 173 6.48 -2.01 -16.50
CA GLY A 173 5.15 -2.33 -15.99
C GLY A 173 4.15 -1.18 -16.06
N GLN A 174 2.88 -1.49 -15.80
CA GLN A 174 1.82 -0.49 -15.66
C GLN A 174 1.83 0.09 -14.25
N VAL A 175 1.91 1.41 -14.13
CA VAL A 175 1.80 2.12 -12.86
C VAL A 175 0.45 2.83 -12.82
N ASP A 176 -0.51 2.26 -12.10
CA ASP A 176 -1.88 2.78 -11.99
C ASP A 176 -2.37 2.91 -10.53
N SER A 177 -1.51 2.59 -9.59
CA SER A 177 -1.76 2.71 -8.15
C SER A 177 -0.81 3.73 -7.51
N LEU A 178 -1.32 4.51 -6.55
CA LEU A 178 -0.61 5.56 -5.84
C LEU A 178 -0.77 5.39 -4.33
N ALA A 179 0.30 5.49 -3.56
CA ALA A 179 0.19 5.75 -2.13
C ALA A 179 0.40 7.25 -1.86
N TRP A 180 -0.52 7.87 -1.11
CA TRP A 180 -0.40 9.28 -0.75
C TRP A 180 0.67 9.47 0.33
N PRO A 181 1.71 10.31 0.08
CA PRO A 181 2.69 10.66 1.11
C PRO A 181 2.01 11.18 2.38
N PHE A 182 2.39 10.63 3.53
CA PHE A 182 1.77 10.92 4.85
C PHE A 182 0.25 10.66 4.90
N GLY A 183 -0.32 9.97 3.91
CA GLY A 183 -1.77 9.80 3.76
C GLY A 183 -2.52 11.08 3.40
N ILE A 184 -1.82 12.15 3.01
CA ILE A 184 -2.42 13.46 2.70
C ILE A 184 -3.09 13.42 1.33
N HIS A 185 -4.40 13.57 1.31
CA HIS A 185 -5.21 13.71 0.11
C HIS A 185 -6.39 14.66 0.35
N ASP A 186 -6.91 15.20 -0.71
CA ASP A 186 -8.17 15.96 -0.78
C ASP A 186 -8.79 15.78 -2.18
N SER A 187 -9.97 16.33 -2.41
CA SER A 187 -10.66 16.19 -3.69
C SER A 187 -9.85 16.73 -4.88
N TYR A 188 -9.05 17.78 -4.67
CA TYR A 188 -8.18 18.34 -5.71
C TYR A 188 -7.06 17.36 -6.09
N LEU A 189 -6.39 16.75 -5.10
CA LEU A 189 -5.33 15.77 -5.32
C LEU A 189 -5.88 14.48 -5.94
N GLU A 190 -7.05 14.03 -5.51
CA GLU A 190 -7.74 12.87 -6.08
C GLU A 190 -8.10 13.08 -7.55
N ASP A 191 -8.63 14.26 -7.90
CA ASP A 191 -8.92 14.61 -9.29
C ASP A 191 -7.63 14.72 -10.13
N ALA A 192 -6.55 15.25 -9.57
CA ALA A 192 -5.25 15.29 -10.23
C ALA A 192 -4.70 13.87 -10.47
N ALA A 193 -4.79 12.98 -9.49
CA ALA A 193 -4.37 11.58 -9.65
C ALA A 193 -5.19 10.87 -10.73
N LYS A 194 -6.50 11.11 -10.78
CA LYS A 194 -7.36 10.58 -11.84
C LYS A 194 -6.94 11.08 -13.23
N ARG A 195 -6.67 12.39 -13.38
CA ARG A 195 -6.16 12.96 -14.64
C ARG A 195 -4.81 12.39 -15.05
N ALA A 196 -3.91 12.12 -14.07
CA ALA A 196 -2.62 11.46 -14.31
C ALA A 196 -2.76 9.96 -14.65
N GLY A 197 -3.99 9.41 -14.64
CA GLY A 197 -4.28 8.03 -15.02
C GLY A 197 -4.03 7.00 -13.91
N TYR A 198 -4.06 7.43 -12.64
CA TYR A 198 -4.14 6.51 -11.51
C TYR A 198 -5.58 6.00 -11.36
N ARG A 199 -5.71 4.69 -11.17
CA ARG A 199 -6.99 4.02 -10.99
C ARG A 199 -7.34 3.82 -9.52
N THR A 200 -6.30 3.78 -8.68
CA THR A 200 -6.42 3.64 -7.22
C THR A 200 -5.40 4.51 -6.51
N ALA A 201 -5.79 5.03 -5.35
CA ALA A 201 -4.84 5.68 -4.46
C ALA A 201 -5.14 5.31 -3.00
N PHE A 202 -4.08 5.18 -2.22
CA PHE A 202 -4.11 4.62 -0.87
C PHE A 202 -3.75 5.68 0.16
N ALA A 203 -4.59 5.81 1.18
CA ALA A 203 -4.39 6.68 2.32
C ALA A 203 -3.66 5.96 3.48
N PHE A 204 -3.39 6.70 4.54
CA PHE A 204 -2.78 6.21 5.78
C PHE A 204 -3.73 6.53 6.95
N SER A 205 -5.00 6.10 6.82
CA SER A 205 -6.08 6.54 7.72
C SER A 205 -6.51 5.49 8.75
N GLY A 206 -5.91 4.28 8.69
CA GLY A 206 -6.32 3.15 9.52
C GLY A 206 -7.67 2.55 9.12
N GLY A 207 -7.88 1.31 9.49
CA GLY A 207 -9.11 0.58 9.24
C GLY A 207 -9.15 -0.23 7.94
N PRO A 208 -10.08 -1.17 7.85
CA PRO A 208 -10.26 -2.03 6.70
C PRO A 208 -10.98 -1.29 5.57
N THR A 209 -10.73 -1.74 4.36
CA THR A 209 -11.44 -1.24 3.18
C THR A 209 -12.66 -2.11 2.84
N ARG A 210 -13.62 -1.54 2.13
CA ARG A 210 -14.90 -2.17 1.76
C ARG A 210 -15.24 -1.91 0.31
N VAL A 211 -16.01 -2.80 -0.29
CA VAL A 211 -16.62 -2.59 -1.61
C VAL A 211 -17.37 -1.26 -1.64
N GLY A 212 -17.12 -0.44 -2.66
CA GLY A 212 -17.73 0.88 -2.83
C GLY A 212 -17.02 2.01 -2.06
N CYS A 213 -15.85 1.77 -1.46
CA CYS A 213 -15.02 2.85 -0.92
C CYS A 213 -14.53 3.80 -2.02
N ASN A 214 -14.06 4.99 -1.63
CA ASN A 214 -13.40 5.89 -2.56
C ASN A 214 -12.10 5.26 -3.07
N MET A 215 -12.06 4.92 -4.35
CA MET A 215 -10.91 4.25 -4.97
C MET A 215 -9.65 5.12 -5.06
N LEU A 216 -9.76 6.43 -4.80
CA LEU A 216 -8.63 7.36 -4.75
C LEU A 216 -8.23 7.75 -3.32
N ALA A 217 -8.87 7.14 -2.31
CA ALA A 217 -8.58 7.31 -0.88
C ALA A 217 -8.81 6.01 -0.10
N ILE A 218 -8.32 4.89 -0.62
CA ILE A 218 -8.48 3.56 0.01
C ILE A 218 -7.73 3.53 1.33
N PRO A 219 -8.39 3.23 2.47
CA PRO A 219 -7.71 3.16 3.76
C PRO A 219 -6.73 1.99 3.83
N ARG A 220 -5.62 2.19 4.55
CA ARG A 220 -4.66 1.14 4.89
C ARG A 220 -4.41 1.12 6.40
N ILE A 221 -4.04 -0.02 6.93
CA ILE A 221 -3.73 -0.24 8.34
C ILE A 221 -2.22 -0.14 8.54
N PRO A 222 -1.72 0.91 9.21
CA PRO A 222 -0.30 1.02 9.55
C PRO A 222 0.12 -0.09 10.52
N ILE A 223 1.26 -0.72 10.23
CA ILE A 223 1.83 -1.77 11.06
C ILE A 223 3.09 -1.26 11.74
N SER A 224 3.19 -1.53 13.02
CA SER A 224 4.33 -1.22 13.89
C SER A 224 4.94 -2.49 14.50
N ASP A 225 6.10 -2.37 15.11
CA ASP A 225 6.74 -3.49 15.81
C ASP A 225 5.98 -3.94 17.07
N ASN A 226 5.07 -3.10 17.59
CA ASN A 226 4.20 -3.44 18.72
C ASN A 226 2.99 -4.30 18.32
N ASP A 227 2.72 -4.44 17.02
CA ASP A 227 1.64 -5.26 16.50
C ASP A 227 2.09 -6.73 16.43
N THR A 228 2.33 -7.29 17.63
CA THR A 228 2.64 -8.71 17.84
C THR A 228 1.41 -9.59 17.52
N ALA A 229 1.56 -10.90 17.44
CA ALA A 229 0.46 -11.82 17.12
C ALA A 229 -0.84 -11.55 17.92
N ALA A 230 -0.74 -11.22 19.21
CA ALA A 230 -1.90 -10.95 20.06
C ALA A 230 -2.60 -9.61 19.76
N THR A 231 -1.85 -8.56 19.40
CA THR A 231 -2.41 -7.24 19.05
C THR A 231 -2.83 -7.20 17.58
N PHE A 232 -2.16 -7.95 16.73
CA PHE A 232 -2.45 -8.11 15.32
C PHE A 232 -3.83 -8.75 15.10
N ASP A 233 -4.19 -9.77 15.91
CA ASP A 233 -5.55 -10.32 15.95
C ASP A 233 -6.59 -9.21 16.15
N ARG A 234 -6.38 -8.36 17.18
CA ARG A 234 -7.29 -7.25 17.49
C ARG A 234 -7.40 -6.28 16.32
N LEU A 235 -6.27 -5.92 15.70
CA LEU A 235 -6.19 -5.01 14.56
C LEU A 235 -7.02 -5.50 13.36
N LEU A 236 -6.99 -6.80 13.08
CA LEU A 236 -7.70 -7.42 11.97
C LEU A 236 -9.13 -7.87 12.31
N MET A 237 -9.43 -8.17 13.60
CA MET A 237 -10.75 -8.63 14.05
C MET A 237 -11.64 -7.47 14.53
N ASP A 238 -11.11 -6.44 15.23
CA ASP A 238 -11.88 -5.28 15.70
C ASP A 238 -12.31 -4.37 14.54
N SER A 239 -11.57 -4.39 13.46
CA SER A 239 -12.01 -3.75 12.22
C SER A 239 -13.37 -4.32 11.73
N ARG A 240 -13.69 -5.57 12.08
CA ARG A 240 -14.97 -6.22 11.78
C ARG A 240 -16.07 -5.93 12.80
N ARG A 241 -15.74 -5.54 14.04
CA ARG A 241 -16.72 -5.27 15.11
C ARG A 241 -17.24 -3.84 15.09
N ASN A 242 -16.42 -2.87 14.74
CA ASN A 242 -16.79 -1.44 14.66
C ASN A 242 -17.67 -1.08 13.45
N GLY A 243 -18.08 -2.06 12.67
CA GLY A 243 -19.03 -1.97 11.56
C GLY A 243 -20.48 -2.38 11.92
N ARG A 244 -20.80 -2.50 13.22
CA ARG A 244 -22.18 -2.78 13.67
C ARG A 244 -22.96 -1.52 13.98
#